data_d7772903aa5f9854df4ea492f229078d
#
_entry.id   d7772903aa5f9854df4ea492f229078d
#
_cell.length_a   1.000
_cell.length_b   1.000
_cell.length_c   1.000
_cell.angle_alpha   90.00
_cell.angle_beta   90.00
_cell.angle_gamma   90.00
#
_symmetry.space_group_name_H-M   'P 1'
#
loop_
_entity.id
_entity.type
_entity.pdbx_description
1 polymer ?
#
loop_
_entity_poly.entity_id
_entity_poly.type
_entity_poly.pdbx_seq_one_letter_code
_entity_poly.pdbx_strand_id
1 'polypeptide(L)'
;MDASIETRLQQFIQSKGLRNTPQRNAIVEAIFSTDDHFTADELWERIRKTQSLDTQSSRATVYRTISLLVEAGLLHEIDLGDDQKTYDP
;
A
#
# COMPACT_ATOMS: atom_id res chain seq x y z
N MET A 1 -9.49 -3.96 -7.91
CA MET A 1 -8.29 -3.20 -8.30
C MET A 1 -8.22 -3.13 -9.82
N ASP A 2 -7.83 -2.00 -10.35
CA ASP A 2 -7.68 -1.81 -11.79
C ASP A 2 -6.53 -2.68 -12.32
N ALA A 3 -6.75 -3.38 -13.42
CA ALA A 3 -5.74 -4.23 -14.05
C ALA A 3 -4.49 -3.44 -14.48
N SER A 4 -4.66 -2.17 -14.88
CA SER A 4 -3.56 -1.28 -15.26
C SER A 4 -2.65 -0.98 -14.05
N ILE A 5 -3.22 -0.77 -12.88
CA ILE A 5 -2.49 -0.54 -11.64
C ILE A 5 -1.70 -1.79 -11.25
N GLU A 6 -2.34 -2.94 -11.35
CA GLU A 6 -1.71 -4.23 -11.04
C GLU A 6 -0.52 -4.49 -11.95
N THR A 7 -0.68 -4.27 -13.25
CA THR A 7 0.39 -4.47 -14.23
C THR A 7 1.57 -3.53 -13.96
N ARG A 8 1.30 -2.25 -13.70
CA ARG A 8 2.34 -1.26 -13.42
C ARG A 8 3.10 -1.62 -12.14
N LEU A 9 2.39 -2.07 -11.11
CA LEU A 9 3.01 -2.48 -9.86
C LEU A 9 3.89 -3.71 -10.05
N GLN A 10 3.44 -4.71 -10.80
CA GLN A 10 4.22 -5.90 -11.08
C GLN A 10 5.51 -5.56 -11.83
N GLN A 11 5.44 -4.69 -12.82
CA GLN A 11 6.60 -4.24 -13.57
C GLN A 11 7.59 -3.49 -12.67
N PHE A 12 7.09 -2.66 -11.77
CA PHE A 12 7.91 -1.90 -10.83
C PHE A 12 8.62 -2.83 -9.85
N ILE A 13 7.89 -3.80 -9.29
CA ILE A 13 8.45 -4.80 -8.37
C ILE A 13 9.55 -5.59 -9.05
N GLN A 14 9.34 -6.02 -10.28
CA GLN A 14 10.34 -6.75 -11.06
C GLN A 14 11.57 -5.90 -11.34
N SER A 15 11.39 -4.63 -11.68
CA SER A 15 12.50 -3.73 -11.96
C SER A 15 13.38 -3.48 -10.73
N LYS A 16 12.82 -3.61 -9.55
CA LYS A 16 13.56 -3.48 -8.29
C LYS A 16 14.17 -4.79 -7.81
N GLY A 17 13.90 -5.90 -8.49
CA GLY A 17 14.36 -7.23 -8.08
C GLY A 17 13.67 -7.73 -6.83
N LEU A 18 12.48 -7.23 -6.52
CA LEU A 18 11.72 -7.62 -5.35
C LEU A 18 10.80 -8.80 -5.65
N ARG A 19 10.47 -9.55 -4.60
CA ARG A 19 9.50 -10.63 -4.70
C ARG A 19 8.09 -10.12 -4.52
N ASN A 20 7.18 -10.71 -5.27
CA ASN A 20 5.76 -10.53 -5.04
C ASN A 20 5.33 -11.41 -3.85
N THR A 21 4.75 -10.83 -2.80
CA THR A 21 4.33 -11.56 -1.61
C THR A 21 2.83 -11.44 -1.38
N PRO A 22 2.18 -12.46 -0.79
CA PRO A 22 0.75 -12.36 -0.46
C PRO A 22 0.43 -11.18 0.46
N GLN A 23 1.32 -10.87 1.40
CA GLN A 23 1.15 -9.77 2.34
C GLN A 23 1.11 -8.43 1.59
N ARG A 24 2.05 -8.23 0.67
CA ARG A 24 2.09 -7.01 -0.14
C ARG A 24 0.84 -6.87 -1.01
N ASN A 25 0.41 -7.96 -1.63
CA ASN A 25 -0.78 -7.95 -2.47
C ASN A 25 -2.03 -7.58 -1.67
N ALA A 26 -2.17 -8.11 -0.47
CA ALA A 26 -3.30 -7.81 0.41
C ALA A 26 -3.32 -6.33 0.81
N ILE A 27 -2.15 -5.75 1.07
CA ILE A 27 -2.02 -4.33 1.40
C ILE A 27 -2.42 -3.46 0.19
N VAL A 28 -1.91 -3.80 -0.99
CA VAL A 28 -2.22 -3.08 -2.22
C VAL A 28 -3.73 -3.11 -2.50
N GLU A 29 -4.33 -4.26 -2.34
CA GLU A 29 -5.77 -4.42 -2.54
C GLU A 29 -6.56 -3.56 -1.55
N ALA A 30 -6.15 -3.51 -0.30
CA ALA A 30 -6.79 -2.67 0.71
C ALA A 30 -6.68 -1.17 0.37
N ILE A 31 -5.53 -0.75 -0.14
CA ILE A 31 -5.30 0.64 -0.56
C ILE A 31 -6.24 1.04 -1.70
N PHE A 32 -6.30 0.22 -2.74
CA PHE A 32 -7.07 0.57 -3.95
C PHE A 32 -8.55 0.19 -3.86
N SER A 33 -8.99 -0.36 -2.73
CA SER A 33 -10.42 -0.62 -2.48
C SER A 33 -11.14 0.59 -1.87
N THR A 34 -10.42 1.64 -1.52
CA THR A 34 -11.01 2.85 -0.96
C THR A 34 -10.80 4.04 -1.90
N ASP A 35 -11.75 4.96 -1.92
CA ASP A 35 -11.67 6.19 -2.70
C ASP A 35 -11.22 7.38 -1.85
N ASP A 36 -11.07 7.19 -0.55
CA ASP A 36 -10.73 8.26 0.37
C ASP A 36 -9.23 8.32 0.67
N HIS A 37 -8.79 9.48 1.10
CA HIS A 37 -7.45 9.65 1.64
C HIS A 37 -7.30 8.82 2.91
N PHE A 38 -6.11 8.39 3.20
CA PHE A 38 -5.82 7.64 4.43
C PHE A 38 -4.43 7.98 4.96
N THR A 39 -4.25 7.86 6.28
CA THR A 39 -2.92 7.87 6.87
C THR A 39 -2.40 6.45 6.94
N ALA A 40 -1.09 6.28 7.12
CA ALA A 40 -0.50 4.95 7.27
C ALA A 40 -1.09 4.21 8.48
N ASP A 41 -1.37 4.92 9.57
CA ASP A 41 -1.96 4.33 10.77
C ASP A 41 -3.41 3.87 10.53
N GLU A 42 -4.18 4.64 9.80
CA GLU A 42 -5.54 4.25 9.41
C GLU A 42 -5.55 3.00 8.56
N LEU A 43 -4.63 2.92 7.61
CA LEU A 43 -4.49 1.75 6.76
C LEU A 43 -4.08 0.53 7.58
N TRP A 44 -3.11 0.70 8.49
CA TRP A 44 -2.66 -0.37 9.38
C TRP A 44 -3.82 -0.94 10.20
N GLU A 45 -4.64 -0.07 10.80
CA GLU A 45 -5.79 -0.49 11.59
C GLU A 45 -6.81 -1.27 10.75
N ARG A 46 -7.06 -0.82 9.54
CA ARG A 46 -7.96 -1.50 8.62
C ARG A 46 -7.46 -2.90 8.26
N ILE A 47 -6.19 -3.00 7.92
CA ILE A 47 -5.56 -4.27 7.55
C ILE A 47 -5.58 -5.23 8.73
N ARG A 48 -5.26 -4.76 9.91
CA ARG A 48 -5.23 -5.56 11.12
C ARG A 48 -6.59 -6.19 11.43
N LYS A 49 -7.67 -5.48 11.12
CA LYS A 49 -9.04 -5.95 11.41
C LYS A 49 -9.60 -6.89 10.35
N THR A 50 -9.13 -6.77 9.12
CA THR A 50 -9.77 -7.45 7.98
C THR A 50 -8.98 -8.61 7.40
N GLN A 51 -7.70 -8.72 7.69
CA GLN A 51 -6.87 -9.77 7.10
C GLN A 51 -6.84 -11.03 7.95
N SER A 52 -6.74 -12.17 7.27
CA SER A 52 -6.55 -13.46 7.92
C SER A 52 -5.14 -13.55 8.52
N LEU A 53 -4.92 -14.52 9.40
CA LEU A 53 -3.60 -14.75 10.00
C LEU A 53 -2.53 -15.04 8.95
N ASP A 54 -2.91 -15.70 7.86
CA ASP A 54 -1.97 -16.07 6.79
C ASP A 54 -1.48 -14.88 5.98
N THR A 55 -2.26 -13.81 5.92
CA THR A 55 -1.92 -12.62 5.15
C THR A 55 -1.65 -11.42 6.04
N GLN A 56 -1.67 -11.63 7.36
CA GLN A 56 -1.43 -10.55 8.32
C GLN A 56 -0.02 -10.00 8.16
N SER A 57 0.07 -8.69 8.02
CA SER A 57 1.34 -8.01 7.78
C SER A 57 1.77 -7.25 9.01
N SER A 58 3.08 -7.09 9.19
CA SER A 58 3.59 -6.22 10.23
C SER A 58 3.38 -4.76 9.84
N ARG A 59 3.40 -3.89 10.83
CA ARG A 59 3.31 -2.45 10.59
C ARG A 59 4.42 -1.98 9.64
N ALA A 60 5.63 -2.49 9.81
CA ALA A 60 6.77 -2.17 8.95
C ALA A 60 6.49 -2.54 7.49
N THR A 61 5.86 -3.69 7.26
CA THR A 61 5.51 -4.13 5.90
C THR A 61 4.50 -3.18 5.26
N VAL A 62 3.52 -2.70 6.03
CA VAL A 62 2.54 -1.73 5.54
C VAL A 62 3.23 -0.43 5.12
N TYR A 63 4.11 0.10 5.97
CA TYR A 63 4.84 1.34 5.66
C TYR A 63 5.74 1.18 4.44
N ARG A 64 6.44 0.06 4.31
CA ARG A 64 7.29 -0.22 3.15
C ARG A 64 6.49 -0.32 1.86
N THR A 65 5.30 -0.92 1.92
CA THR A 65 4.42 -1.05 0.76
C THR A 65 3.90 0.32 0.32
N ILE A 66 3.51 1.17 1.26
CA ILE A 66 3.09 2.54 0.95
C ILE A 66 4.23 3.29 0.25
N SER A 67 5.43 3.22 0.79
CA SER A 67 6.60 3.89 0.22
C SER A 67 6.91 3.39 -1.19
N LEU A 68 6.78 2.10 -1.41
CA LEU A 68 6.97 1.49 -2.73
C LEU A 68 5.97 2.02 -3.75
N LEU A 69 4.71 2.15 -3.36
CA LEU A 69 3.66 2.67 -4.25
C LEU A 69 3.85 4.15 -4.56
N VAL A 70 4.29 4.93 -3.60
CA VAL A 70 4.62 6.34 -3.81
C VAL A 70 5.77 6.46 -4.81
N GLU A 71 6.81 5.67 -4.63
CA GLU A 71 7.97 5.62 -5.54
C GLU A 71 7.55 5.21 -6.95
N ALA A 72 6.62 4.28 -7.07
CA ALA A 72 6.11 3.82 -8.36
C ALA A 72 5.17 4.82 -9.05
N GLY A 73 4.79 5.88 -8.36
CA GLY A 73 3.85 6.87 -8.89
C GLY A 73 2.40 6.41 -8.88
N LEU A 74 2.09 5.37 -8.13
CA LEU A 74 0.73 4.81 -8.04
C LEU A 74 -0.06 5.37 -6.85
N LEU A 75 0.61 6.05 -5.96
CA LEU A 75 0.02 6.62 -4.75
C LEU A 75 0.59 8.03 -4.56
N HIS A 76 -0.26 8.98 -4.24
CA HIS A 76 0.15 10.36 -3.98
C HIS A 76 0.32 10.58 -2.48
N GLU A 77 1.45 11.13 -2.10
CA GLU A 77 1.74 11.50 -0.72
C GLU A 77 1.43 12.97 -0.51
N ILE A 78 0.60 13.28 0.47
CA ILE A 78 0.20 14.64 0.81
C ILE A 78 0.71 14.95 2.23
N ASP A 79 1.62 15.90 2.34
CA ASP A 79 2.16 16.32 3.62
C ASP A 79 1.37 17.53 4.12
N LEU A 80 0.66 17.36 5.22
CA LEU A 80 -0.18 18.41 5.80
C LEU A 80 0.54 19.25 6.86
N GLY A 81 1.82 19.00 7.09
CA GLY A 81 2.63 19.79 7.99
C GLY A 81 2.55 19.44 9.47
N ASP A 82 1.79 18.41 9.85
CA ASP A 82 1.56 17.99 11.23
C ASP A 82 2.24 16.67 11.57
N ASP A 83 3.34 16.36 10.94
CA ASP A 83 4.01 15.06 11.01
C ASP A 83 3.13 13.90 10.55
N GLN A 84 1.96 14.18 10.05
CA GLN A 84 1.06 13.19 9.47
C GLN A 84 1.02 13.37 7.96
N LYS A 85 1.30 12.29 7.26
CA LYS A 85 1.17 12.25 5.82
C LYS A 85 -0.09 11.50 5.46
N THR A 86 -0.81 12.04 4.50
CA THR A 86 -2.02 11.42 3.96
C THR A 86 -1.69 10.89 2.57
N TYR A 87 -2.27 9.78 2.21
CA TYR A 87 -2.03 9.13 0.92
C TYR A 87 -3.33 9.03 0.14
N ASP A 88 -3.24 9.29 -1.16
CA ASP A 88 -4.38 9.27 -2.07
C ASP A 88 -4.08 8.30 -3.23
N PRO A 89 -4.90 7.30 -3.44
CA PRO A 89 -4.74 6.36 -4.57
C PRO A 89 -4.82 7.01 -5.93
#